data_fde78d2b5c9e4cf05480cfd5fbacbdb6
#
_entry.id   fde78d2b5c9e4cf05480cfd5fbacbdb6
#
_cell.length_a   1.000
_cell.length_b   1.000
_cell.length_c   1.000
_cell.angle_alpha   90.00
_cell.angle_beta   90.00
_cell.angle_gamma   90.00
#
_symmetry.space_group_name_H-M   'P 1'
#
loop_
_entity.id
_entity.type
_entity.pdbx_description
1 polymer ?
#
loop_
_entity_poly.entity_id
_entity_poly.type
_entity_poly.pdbx_seq_one_letter_code
_entity_poly.pdbx_strand_id
1 'polypeptide(L)'
;LVPKVTEDINYKSTIKLASLAKKTGVKRFVYVSSQSMYGVSNTDKELDEESSKKNPLTTYAATKWKSEIELNQMSDDNFVVTSFRPSTVFGVSPRLRCDIVFNYFVACAYTTGKIEILSDGTPRRPVVHIKDVCQAIIAGIKAPKELVNKKSFNVGIKDGNFTIKELAEIAQKSIPGSQLFFLKKHTDARSYKVSFSRIFNQLGNFYKPQWNLDMGAKELIDYFKRVKFTENDFRGRKCNRLKQLQYLFSENFISN
;
A
#
# COMPACT_ATOMS: atom_id res chain seq x y z
N LEU A 1 -8.28 -12.32 -11.19
CA LEU A 1 -9.41 -12.52 -10.29
C LEU A 1 -10.58 -11.74 -10.87
N VAL A 2 -11.79 -11.94 -10.44
CA VAL A 2 -13.02 -11.50 -11.13
C VAL A 2 -13.11 -9.96 -11.21
N PRO A 3 -12.96 -9.33 -12.40
CA PRO A 3 -12.98 -7.87 -12.54
C PRO A 3 -14.28 -7.25 -12.01
N LYS A 4 -15.41 -7.90 -12.24
CA LYS A 4 -16.74 -7.47 -11.80
C LYS A 4 -16.82 -7.35 -10.28
N VAL A 5 -16.36 -8.35 -9.53
CA VAL A 5 -16.33 -8.31 -8.05
C VAL A 5 -15.44 -7.20 -7.55
N THR A 6 -14.28 -6.99 -8.20
CA THR A 6 -13.38 -5.87 -7.86
C THR A 6 -14.08 -4.52 -8.08
N GLU A 7 -14.83 -4.36 -9.16
CA GLU A 7 -15.58 -3.14 -9.44
C GLU A 7 -16.71 -2.94 -8.42
N ASP A 8 -17.46 -3.98 -8.10
CA ASP A 8 -18.57 -3.92 -7.15
C ASP A 8 -18.07 -3.53 -5.75
N ILE A 9 -16.97 -4.14 -5.27
CA ILE A 9 -16.42 -3.87 -3.94
C ILE A 9 -15.66 -2.53 -3.90
N ASN A 10 -14.72 -2.28 -4.83
CA ASN A 10 -13.85 -1.13 -4.71
C ASN A 10 -14.48 0.19 -5.20
N TYR A 11 -15.41 0.12 -6.14
CA TYR A 11 -16.01 1.30 -6.72
C TYR A 11 -17.47 1.47 -6.29
N LYS A 12 -18.38 0.60 -6.73
CA LYS A 12 -19.81 0.79 -6.50
C LYS A 12 -20.17 0.86 -5.01
N SER A 13 -19.61 -0.03 -4.18
CA SER A 13 -19.87 0.00 -2.74
C SER A 13 -19.28 1.25 -2.08
N THR A 14 -18.10 1.72 -2.53
CA THR A 14 -17.49 2.94 -2.02
C THR A 14 -18.36 4.16 -2.31
N ILE A 15 -18.86 4.29 -3.54
CA ILE A 15 -19.71 5.42 -3.93
C ILE A 15 -21.07 5.37 -3.19
N LYS A 16 -21.67 4.19 -3.10
CA LYS A 16 -22.89 3.99 -2.32
C LYS A 16 -22.71 4.38 -0.86
N LEU A 17 -21.61 3.95 -0.23
CA LEU A 17 -21.30 4.30 1.15
C LEU A 17 -21.09 5.80 1.32
N ALA A 18 -20.35 6.46 0.43
CA ALA A 18 -20.11 7.89 0.46
C ALA A 18 -21.41 8.68 0.28
N SER A 19 -22.29 8.25 -0.63
CA SER A 19 -23.61 8.86 -0.84
C SER A 19 -24.48 8.77 0.41
N LEU A 20 -24.52 7.61 1.06
CA LEU A 20 -25.24 7.42 2.32
C LEU A 20 -24.64 8.26 3.44
N ALA A 21 -23.33 8.28 3.58
CA ALA A 21 -22.62 9.10 4.57
C ALA A 21 -22.95 10.60 4.40
N LYS A 22 -22.90 11.09 3.16
CA LYS A 22 -23.27 12.47 2.85
C LYS A 22 -24.72 12.75 3.22
N LYS A 23 -25.65 11.88 2.84
CA LYS A 23 -27.09 12.00 3.13
C LYS A 23 -27.40 12.01 4.63
N THR A 24 -26.63 11.28 5.43
CA THR A 24 -26.79 11.20 6.89
C THR A 24 -26.00 12.27 7.66
N GLY A 25 -25.41 13.25 6.95
CA GLY A 25 -24.76 14.40 7.56
C GLY A 25 -23.34 14.15 8.06
N VAL A 26 -22.68 13.08 7.61
CA VAL A 26 -21.24 12.88 7.86
C VAL A 26 -20.45 14.05 7.28
N LYS A 27 -19.58 14.64 8.08
CA LYS A 27 -18.82 15.85 7.70
C LYS A 27 -17.52 15.54 6.96
N ARG A 28 -16.90 14.38 7.21
CA ARG A 28 -15.61 14.01 6.62
C ARG A 28 -15.62 12.57 6.14
N PHE A 29 -15.15 12.38 4.91
CA PHE A 29 -14.98 11.08 4.29
C PHE A 29 -13.53 10.94 3.84
N VAL A 30 -12.79 10.07 4.52
CA VAL A 30 -11.38 9.79 4.20
C VAL A 30 -11.30 8.51 3.38
N TYR A 31 -10.80 8.63 2.17
CA TYR A 31 -10.68 7.52 1.23
C TYR A 31 -9.22 7.04 1.11
N VAL A 32 -9.02 5.75 1.35
CA VAL A 32 -7.71 5.11 1.10
C VAL A 32 -7.68 4.62 -0.34
N SER A 33 -7.04 5.42 -1.18
CA SER A 33 -6.79 5.15 -2.59
C SER A 33 -5.51 4.31 -2.78
N SER A 34 -4.75 4.48 -3.85
CA SER A 34 -3.51 3.72 -4.10
C SER A 34 -2.63 4.41 -5.14
N GLN A 35 -1.32 4.34 -4.97
CA GLN A 35 -0.35 4.77 -5.99
C GLN A 35 -0.34 3.86 -7.24
N SER A 36 -0.95 2.68 -7.18
CA SER A 36 -1.05 1.78 -8.33
C SER A 36 -1.75 2.41 -9.56
N MET A 37 -2.51 3.49 -9.35
CA MET A 37 -3.14 4.25 -10.43
C MET A 37 -2.16 4.95 -11.38
N TYR A 38 -0.93 5.20 -10.94
CA TYR A 38 0.09 5.78 -11.81
C TYR A 38 0.59 4.81 -12.89
N GLY A 39 0.49 3.50 -12.64
CA GLY A 39 0.94 2.47 -13.58
C GLY A 39 2.46 2.35 -13.64
N VAL A 40 3.00 2.31 -14.84
CA VAL A 40 4.45 2.30 -15.11
C VAL A 40 4.92 3.71 -15.45
N SER A 41 6.04 4.12 -14.89
CA SER A 41 6.72 5.34 -15.28
C SER A 41 8.12 5.01 -15.81
N ASN A 42 8.37 5.41 -17.05
CA ASN A 42 9.69 5.26 -17.69
C ASN A 42 10.54 6.53 -17.52
N THR A 43 10.13 7.45 -16.66
CA THR A 43 10.84 8.70 -16.41
C THR A 43 11.52 8.65 -15.05
N ASP A 44 12.68 9.29 -14.93
CA ASP A 44 13.37 9.52 -13.65
C ASP A 44 12.66 10.53 -12.75
N LYS A 45 11.64 11.22 -13.27
CA LYS A 45 10.85 12.18 -12.51
C LYS A 45 9.95 11.47 -11.51
N GLU A 46 9.85 12.05 -10.33
CA GLU A 46 8.88 11.61 -9.32
C GLU A 46 7.46 11.94 -9.76
N LEU A 47 6.57 10.96 -9.56
CA LEU A 47 5.14 11.10 -9.84
C LEU A 47 4.45 11.87 -8.72
N ASP A 48 3.76 12.92 -9.05
CA ASP A 48 3.00 13.75 -8.12
C ASP A 48 1.48 13.60 -8.31
N GLU A 49 0.73 14.20 -7.41
CA GLU A 49 -0.72 14.07 -7.35
C GLU A 49 -1.44 14.80 -8.49
N GLU A 50 -0.89 15.87 -9.04
CA GLU A 50 -1.56 16.77 -9.98
C GLU A 50 -1.07 16.59 -11.41
N SER A 51 0.22 16.82 -11.65
CA SER A 51 0.78 16.86 -13.02
C SER A 51 0.97 15.47 -13.63
N SER A 52 1.14 14.44 -12.80
CA SER A 52 1.43 13.09 -13.29
C SER A 52 0.19 12.40 -13.86
N LYS A 53 0.34 11.87 -15.07
CA LYS A 53 -0.70 11.08 -15.73
C LYS A 53 -1.03 9.83 -14.92
N LYS A 54 -2.32 9.53 -14.78
CA LYS A 54 -2.81 8.29 -14.19
C LYS A 54 -3.02 7.28 -15.30
N ASN A 55 -2.35 6.13 -15.19
CA ASN A 55 -2.37 5.06 -16.20
C ASN A 55 -2.56 3.69 -15.51
N PRO A 56 -3.76 3.42 -14.95
CA PRO A 56 -4.01 2.20 -14.19
C PRO A 56 -3.96 0.97 -15.08
N LEU A 57 -3.12 -0.01 -14.73
CA LEU A 57 -2.92 -1.24 -15.50
C LEU A 57 -3.77 -2.43 -15.03
N THR A 58 -4.43 -2.30 -13.90
CA THR A 58 -5.25 -3.38 -13.31
C THR A 58 -6.64 -2.86 -12.97
N THR A 59 -7.64 -3.75 -12.93
CA THR A 59 -8.99 -3.41 -12.48
C THR A 59 -8.97 -2.77 -11.09
N TYR A 60 -8.11 -3.26 -10.19
CA TYR A 60 -7.92 -2.66 -8.87
C TYR A 60 -7.48 -1.18 -8.97
N ALA A 61 -6.45 -0.90 -9.75
CA ALA A 61 -5.95 0.45 -9.91
C ALA A 61 -6.98 1.38 -10.58
N ALA A 62 -7.66 0.88 -11.61
CA ALA A 62 -8.71 1.61 -12.33
C ALA A 62 -9.90 1.94 -11.42
N THR A 63 -10.37 0.98 -10.62
CA THR A 63 -11.49 1.21 -9.68
C THR A 63 -11.11 2.16 -8.55
N LYS A 64 -9.87 2.10 -8.03
CA LYS A 64 -9.39 3.06 -7.04
C LYS A 64 -9.37 4.49 -7.60
N TRP A 65 -8.87 4.66 -8.83
CA TRP A 65 -8.86 5.97 -9.49
C TRP A 65 -10.26 6.49 -9.80
N LYS A 66 -11.14 5.64 -10.35
CA LYS A 66 -12.53 6.00 -10.63
C LYS A 66 -13.28 6.45 -9.36
N SER A 67 -13.11 5.72 -8.27
CA SER A 67 -13.70 6.11 -6.97
C SER A 67 -13.19 7.47 -6.49
N GLU A 68 -11.91 7.75 -6.62
CA GLU A 68 -11.32 9.03 -6.19
C GLU A 68 -11.90 10.22 -6.97
N ILE A 69 -12.06 10.07 -8.29
CA ILE A 69 -12.67 11.10 -9.14
C ILE A 69 -14.11 11.40 -8.67
N GLU A 70 -14.93 10.36 -8.53
CA GLU A 70 -16.34 10.54 -8.20
C GLU A 70 -16.54 11.05 -6.75
N LEU A 71 -15.76 10.57 -5.82
CA LEU A 71 -15.75 11.08 -4.45
C LEU A 71 -15.40 12.57 -4.39
N ASN A 72 -14.44 13.03 -5.19
CA ASN A 72 -14.10 14.45 -5.29
C ASN A 72 -15.25 15.30 -5.85
N GLN A 73 -16.03 14.76 -6.79
CA GLN A 73 -17.24 15.43 -7.32
C GLN A 73 -18.36 15.51 -6.27
N MET A 74 -18.47 14.52 -5.39
CA MET A 74 -19.45 14.50 -4.31
C MET A 74 -19.13 15.48 -3.19
N SER A 75 -17.87 15.93 -3.10
CA SER A 75 -17.40 16.78 -2.01
C SER A 75 -17.88 18.22 -2.13
N ASP A 76 -18.31 18.78 -0.99
CA ASP A 76 -18.69 20.18 -0.83
C ASP A 76 -18.26 20.72 0.54
N ASP A 77 -18.80 21.87 0.95
CA ASP A 77 -18.48 22.49 2.24
C ASP A 77 -18.96 21.71 3.46
N ASN A 78 -20.00 20.89 3.29
CA ASN A 78 -20.63 20.10 4.34
C ASN A 78 -20.19 18.62 4.33
N PHE A 79 -19.57 18.17 3.23
CA PHE A 79 -19.07 16.81 3.06
C PHE A 79 -17.66 16.86 2.49
N VAL A 80 -16.69 16.97 3.36
CA VAL A 80 -15.25 17.04 3.01
C VAL A 80 -14.73 15.67 2.63
N VAL A 81 -14.19 15.55 1.43
CA VAL A 81 -13.53 14.32 0.95
C VAL A 81 -12.03 14.51 0.84
N THR A 82 -11.28 13.58 1.40
CA THR A 82 -9.82 13.53 1.30
C THR A 82 -9.39 12.15 0.85
N SER A 83 -8.51 12.07 -0.15
CA SER A 83 -7.97 10.81 -0.65
C SER A 83 -6.50 10.66 -0.28
N PHE A 84 -6.14 9.52 0.30
CA PHE A 84 -4.75 9.14 0.52
C PHE A 84 -4.35 8.02 -0.43
N ARG A 85 -3.19 8.17 -1.08
CA ARG A 85 -2.58 7.20 -1.99
C ARG A 85 -1.36 6.59 -1.33
N PRO A 86 -1.52 5.53 -0.50
CA PRO A 86 -0.36 4.90 0.14
C PRO A 86 0.59 4.29 -0.87
N SER A 87 1.88 4.36 -0.55
CA SER A 87 2.92 3.51 -1.10
C SER A 87 2.67 2.04 -0.77
N THR A 88 3.57 1.15 -1.14
CA THR A 88 3.51 -0.25 -0.71
C THR A 88 3.60 -0.31 0.81
N VAL A 89 2.49 -0.73 1.45
CA VAL A 89 2.36 -0.69 2.91
C VAL A 89 3.01 -1.94 3.52
N PHE A 90 3.92 -1.76 4.48
CA PHE A 90 4.57 -2.83 5.22
C PHE A 90 4.32 -2.73 6.73
N GLY A 91 4.77 -3.72 7.48
CA GLY A 91 4.64 -3.79 8.94
C GLY A 91 3.57 -4.76 9.43
N VAL A 92 3.52 -4.94 10.73
CA VAL A 92 2.59 -5.86 11.40
C VAL A 92 1.18 -5.31 11.39
N SER A 93 0.22 -6.17 11.10
CA SER A 93 -1.20 -5.84 11.14
C SER A 93 -2.03 -7.08 11.52
N PRO A 94 -3.28 -6.94 12.01
CA PRO A 94 -4.16 -8.07 12.29
C PRO A 94 -4.37 -9.00 11.08
N ARG A 95 -4.25 -8.46 9.87
CA ARG A 95 -4.30 -9.21 8.62
C ARG A 95 -2.97 -9.09 7.88
N LEU A 96 -1.89 -9.56 8.51
CA LEU A 96 -0.54 -9.50 7.94
C LEU A 96 -0.49 -10.14 6.55
N ARG A 97 0.16 -9.46 5.62
CA ARG A 97 0.43 -9.94 4.28
C ARG A 97 1.93 -10.12 4.09
N CYS A 98 2.33 -11.34 3.79
CA CYS A 98 3.72 -11.65 3.43
C CYS A 98 3.92 -11.81 1.91
N ASP A 99 2.91 -11.48 1.10
CA ASP A 99 2.99 -11.36 -0.36
C ASP A 99 3.31 -9.92 -0.83
N ILE A 100 3.70 -9.04 0.09
CA ILE A 100 4.13 -7.66 -0.15
C ILE A 100 5.63 -7.56 0.04
N VAL A 101 6.32 -6.89 -0.86
CA VAL A 101 7.78 -6.96 -1.08
C VAL A 101 8.63 -6.93 0.20
N PHE A 102 8.49 -5.94 1.08
CA PHE A 102 9.33 -5.85 2.26
C PHE A 102 8.98 -6.90 3.32
N ASN A 103 7.68 -7.09 3.61
CA ASN A 103 7.23 -8.17 4.49
C ASN A 103 7.66 -9.55 3.96
N TYR A 104 7.64 -9.74 2.63
CA TYR A 104 8.10 -10.96 1.98
C TYR A 104 9.59 -11.20 2.25
N PHE A 105 10.44 -10.20 2.07
CA PHE A 105 11.88 -10.34 2.27
C PHE A 105 12.23 -10.65 3.73
N VAL A 106 11.60 -9.97 4.69
CA VAL A 106 11.80 -10.25 6.11
C VAL A 106 11.30 -11.66 6.47
N ALA A 107 10.15 -12.09 5.92
CA ALA A 107 9.63 -13.44 6.14
C ALA A 107 10.52 -14.53 5.52
N CYS A 108 11.03 -14.31 4.30
CA CYS A 108 12.03 -15.20 3.67
C CYS A 108 13.28 -15.35 4.53
N ALA A 109 13.87 -14.22 4.94
CA ALA A 109 15.05 -14.22 5.79
C ALA A 109 14.83 -14.97 7.09
N TYR A 110 13.68 -14.72 7.76
CA TYR A 110 13.33 -15.31 9.04
C TYR A 110 13.05 -16.81 8.97
N THR A 111 12.33 -17.27 7.94
CA THR A 111 11.86 -18.67 7.88
C THR A 111 12.82 -19.61 7.17
N THR A 112 13.55 -19.11 6.17
CA THR A 112 14.40 -19.96 5.31
C THR A 112 15.87 -19.54 5.29
N GLY A 113 16.21 -18.35 5.79
CA GLY A 113 17.55 -17.76 5.63
C GLY A 113 17.87 -17.36 4.18
N LYS A 114 16.92 -17.49 3.23
CA LYS A 114 17.13 -17.21 1.81
C LYS A 114 16.13 -16.16 1.32
N ILE A 115 16.65 -14.98 0.93
CA ILE A 115 15.83 -13.89 0.40
C ILE A 115 15.78 -14.02 -1.12
N GLU A 116 14.67 -14.49 -1.65
CA GLU A 116 14.46 -14.71 -3.07
C GLU A 116 14.01 -13.41 -3.75
N ILE A 117 14.83 -12.88 -4.65
CA ILE A 117 14.56 -11.66 -5.44
C ILE A 117 14.22 -12.09 -6.87
N LEU A 118 12.96 -11.89 -7.28
CA LEU A 118 12.47 -12.38 -8.57
C LEU A 118 13.02 -11.59 -9.76
N SER A 119 13.37 -10.30 -9.57
CA SER A 119 13.96 -9.41 -10.56
C SER A 119 15.49 -9.34 -10.45
N ASP A 120 16.08 -8.42 -11.17
CA ASP A 120 17.51 -8.04 -11.04
C ASP A 120 17.79 -7.10 -9.84
N GLY A 121 16.73 -6.66 -9.14
CA GLY A 121 16.83 -5.77 -7.99
C GLY A 121 16.76 -4.27 -8.33
N THR A 122 16.78 -3.88 -9.60
CA THR A 122 16.77 -2.48 -10.03
C THR A 122 15.40 -1.78 -9.93
N PRO A 123 14.23 -2.44 -10.09
CA PRO A 123 12.93 -1.77 -10.00
C PRO A 123 12.75 -1.06 -8.67
N ARG A 124 12.13 0.12 -8.73
CA ARG A 124 11.86 0.92 -7.53
C ARG A 124 10.47 0.68 -6.98
N ARG A 125 10.38 0.68 -5.66
CA ARG A 125 9.13 0.59 -4.91
C ARG A 125 9.13 1.61 -3.78
N PRO A 126 8.26 2.60 -3.83
CA PRO A 126 8.00 3.40 -2.65
C PRO A 126 7.30 2.53 -1.60
N VAL A 127 7.69 2.72 -0.34
CA VAL A 127 7.15 1.96 0.80
C VAL A 127 6.78 2.90 1.96
N VAL A 128 5.85 2.45 2.80
CA VAL A 128 5.41 3.16 3.99
C VAL A 128 4.95 2.17 5.06
N HIS A 129 5.24 2.45 6.31
CA HIS A 129 4.77 1.61 7.41
C HIS A 129 3.27 1.81 7.67
N ILE A 130 2.57 0.74 8.05
CA ILE A 130 1.11 0.77 8.28
C ILE A 130 0.69 1.81 9.32
N LYS A 131 1.49 2.01 10.38
CA LYS A 131 1.19 3.00 11.43
C LYS A 131 1.30 4.43 10.91
N ASP A 132 2.22 4.70 9.98
CA ASP A 132 2.31 6.01 9.33
C ASP A 132 1.13 6.24 8.35
N VAL A 133 0.63 5.18 7.69
CA VAL A 133 -0.63 5.28 6.94
C VAL A 133 -1.80 5.63 7.86
N CYS A 134 -1.88 5.02 9.05
CA CYS A 134 -2.89 5.39 10.05
C CYS A 134 -2.76 6.86 10.48
N GLN A 135 -1.54 7.36 10.66
CA GLN A 135 -1.32 8.79 10.95
C GLN A 135 -1.82 9.69 9.81
N ALA A 136 -1.60 9.33 8.54
CA ALA A 136 -2.12 10.08 7.41
C ALA A 136 -3.65 10.15 7.41
N ILE A 137 -4.33 9.03 7.72
CA ILE A 137 -5.78 8.99 7.86
C ILE A 137 -6.25 9.92 8.98
N ILE A 138 -5.60 9.88 10.13
CA ILE A 138 -5.89 10.77 11.27
C ILE A 138 -5.65 12.23 10.89
N ALA A 139 -4.59 12.53 10.13
CA ALA A 139 -4.31 13.87 9.61
C ALA A 139 -5.47 14.37 8.72
N GLY A 140 -6.00 13.54 7.84
CA GLY A 140 -7.17 13.88 7.01
C GLY A 140 -8.44 14.16 7.81
N ILE A 141 -8.57 13.54 9.01
CA ILE A 141 -9.70 13.79 9.91
C ILE A 141 -9.50 15.11 10.70
N LYS A 142 -8.28 15.39 11.16
CA LYS A 142 -7.99 16.49 12.10
C LYS A 142 -7.61 17.80 11.41
N ALA A 143 -7.03 17.77 10.23
CA ALA A 143 -6.57 18.97 9.55
C ALA A 143 -7.75 19.89 9.15
N PRO A 144 -7.56 21.22 9.08
CA PRO A 144 -8.56 22.15 8.55
C PRO A 144 -9.08 21.72 7.18
N LYS A 145 -10.38 21.95 6.90
CA LYS A 145 -11.01 21.51 5.65
C LYS A 145 -10.31 22.09 4.40
N GLU A 146 -9.83 23.30 4.50
CA GLU A 146 -9.14 24.02 3.42
C GLU A 146 -7.87 23.32 2.95
N LEU A 147 -7.22 22.57 3.86
CA LEU A 147 -6.02 21.81 3.56
C LEU A 147 -6.31 20.45 2.92
N VAL A 148 -7.50 19.90 3.10
CA VAL A 148 -7.78 18.50 2.76
C VAL A 148 -8.97 18.29 1.81
N ASN A 149 -9.88 19.26 1.70
CA ASN A 149 -11.08 19.11 0.90
C ASN A 149 -10.76 18.98 -0.60
N LYS A 150 -11.32 17.96 -1.25
CA LYS A 150 -11.07 17.62 -2.67
C LYS A 150 -9.59 17.38 -3.01
N LYS A 151 -8.78 17.02 -2.01
CA LYS A 151 -7.34 16.81 -2.21
C LYS A 151 -6.96 15.35 -2.08
N SER A 152 -5.93 15.00 -2.87
CA SER A 152 -5.28 13.71 -2.82
C SER A 152 -3.84 13.88 -2.34
N PHE A 153 -3.36 12.91 -1.55
CA PHE A 153 -2.01 12.92 -1.01
C PHE A 153 -1.34 11.58 -1.24
N ASN A 154 -0.17 11.59 -1.86
CA ASN A 154 0.71 10.43 -1.84
C ASN A 154 1.24 10.23 -0.42
N VAL A 155 1.10 9.03 0.12
CA VAL A 155 1.53 8.71 1.48
C VAL A 155 2.78 7.85 1.44
N GLY A 156 3.84 8.37 2.02
CA GLY A 156 5.14 7.75 2.11
C GLY A 156 6.00 8.44 3.15
N ILE A 157 7.24 8.01 3.24
CA ILE A 157 8.25 8.62 4.11
C ILE A 157 9.22 9.46 3.27
N LYS A 158 9.95 10.35 3.90
CA LYS A 158 11.02 11.09 3.23
C LYS A 158 12.04 10.09 2.67
N ASP A 159 12.48 10.31 1.44
CA ASP A 159 13.38 9.42 0.71
C ASP A 159 12.88 7.96 0.58
N GLY A 160 11.56 7.77 0.58
CA GLY A 160 10.89 6.47 0.62
C GLY A 160 10.84 5.68 -0.70
N ASN A 161 11.60 6.09 -1.72
CA ASN A 161 11.66 5.43 -3.04
C ASN A 161 12.86 4.46 -3.12
N PHE A 162 12.70 3.24 -2.64
CA PHE A 162 13.75 2.22 -2.59
C PHE A 162 13.76 1.35 -3.85
N THR A 163 14.93 0.86 -4.23
CA THR A 163 15.05 -0.28 -5.16
C THR A 163 14.69 -1.59 -4.45
N ILE A 164 14.32 -2.59 -5.21
CA ILE A 164 14.08 -3.95 -4.69
C ILE A 164 15.33 -4.49 -3.99
N LYS A 165 16.53 -4.17 -4.53
CA LYS A 165 17.81 -4.56 -3.95
C LYS A 165 18.00 -3.92 -2.56
N GLU A 166 17.82 -2.61 -2.43
CA GLU A 166 17.94 -1.89 -1.15
C GLU A 166 16.98 -2.46 -0.10
N LEU A 167 15.72 -2.76 -0.47
CA LEU A 167 14.76 -3.39 0.43
C LEU A 167 15.23 -4.77 0.90
N ALA A 168 15.82 -5.58 0.00
CA ALA A 168 16.32 -6.91 0.33
C ALA A 168 17.56 -6.85 1.21
N GLU A 169 18.48 -5.91 0.96
CA GLU A 169 19.69 -5.69 1.78
C GLU A 169 19.34 -5.27 3.22
N ILE A 170 18.33 -4.42 3.39
CA ILE A 170 17.85 -4.03 4.73
C ILE A 170 17.24 -5.25 5.45
N ALA A 171 16.44 -6.06 4.77
CA ALA A 171 15.92 -7.29 5.35
C ALA A 171 17.03 -8.27 5.71
N GLN A 172 18.05 -8.42 4.86
CA GLN A 172 19.24 -9.25 5.11
C GLN A 172 20.01 -8.79 6.36
N LYS A 173 20.28 -7.49 6.44
CA LYS A 173 20.96 -6.89 7.60
C LYS A 173 20.22 -7.14 8.92
N SER A 174 18.89 -7.19 8.87
CA SER A 174 18.05 -7.40 10.05
C SER A 174 18.06 -8.84 10.56
N ILE A 175 18.50 -9.80 9.75
CA ILE A 175 18.61 -11.23 10.10
C ILE A 175 19.98 -11.74 9.65
N PRO A 176 20.99 -11.65 10.54
CA PRO A 176 22.36 -12.11 10.25
C PRO A 176 22.40 -13.58 9.78
N GLY A 177 23.22 -13.86 8.78
CA GLY A 177 23.35 -15.18 8.17
C GLY A 177 22.39 -15.46 7.02
N SER A 178 21.40 -14.59 6.77
CA SER A 178 20.56 -14.71 5.58
C SER A 178 21.30 -14.31 4.30
N GLN A 179 20.87 -14.86 3.17
CA GLN A 179 21.53 -14.68 1.86
C GLN A 179 20.57 -14.18 0.80
N LEU A 180 21.05 -13.32 -0.11
CA LEU A 180 20.29 -12.82 -1.25
C LEU A 180 20.43 -13.74 -2.46
N PHE A 181 19.30 -14.09 -3.08
CA PHE A 181 19.23 -14.89 -4.29
C PHE A 181 18.48 -14.16 -5.38
N PHE A 182 19.19 -13.71 -6.42
CA PHE A 182 18.61 -13.05 -7.58
C PHE A 182 18.21 -14.09 -8.63
N LEU A 183 16.91 -14.33 -8.77
CA LEU A 183 16.40 -15.37 -9.66
C LEU A 183 16.27 -14.90 -11.11
N LYS A 184 16.25 -13.58 -11.35
CA LYS A 184 16.11 -12.93 -12.69
C LYS A 184 14.97 -13.50 -13.55
N LYS A 185 13.92 -14.02 -12.91
CA LYS A 185 12.79 -14.68 -13.59
C LYS A 185 11.80 -13.70 -14.21
N HIS A 186 11.71 -12.50 -13.69
CA HIS A 186 10.79 -11.47 -14.17
C HIS A 186 11.43 -10.09 -14.09
N THR A 187 11.33 -9.32 -15.16
CA THR A 187 11.40 -7.86 -15.10
C THR A 187 10.03 -7.37 -14.64
N ASP A 188 9.90 -7.01 -13.36
CA ASP A 188 8.68 -6.32 -12.93
C ASP A 188 8.67 -4.94 -13.61
N ALA A 189 7.86 -4.81 -14.64
CA ALA A 189 7.75 -3.59 -15.43
C ALA A 189 7.30 -2.37 -14.60
N ARG A 190 6.77 -2.59 -13.39
CA ARG A 190 6.35 -1.51 -12.49
C ARG A 190 7.56 -0.96 -11.75
N SER A 191 8.20 0.05 -12.31
CA SER A 191 9.22 0.84 -11.63
C SER A 191 8.78 2.29 -11.66
N TYR A 192 8.67 2.93 -10.49
CA TYR A 192 8.30 4.34 -10.39
C TYR A 192 8.79 4.96 -9.10
N LYS A 193 9.10 6.24 -9.16
CA LYS A 193 9.35 7.10 -8.01
C LYS A 193 8.13 7.97 -7.76
N VAL A 194 7.83 8.26 -6.51
CA VAL A 194 6.68 9.08 -6.13
C VAL A 194 7.14 10.24 -5.25
N SER A 195 6.64 11.43 -5.55
CA SER A 195 6.85 12.60 -4.70
C SER A 195 5.90 12.56 -3.50
N PHE A 196 6.46 12.80 -2.33
CA PHE A 196 5.71 12.96 -1.08
C PHE A 196 5.70 14.41 -0.60
N SER A 197 6.21 15.34 -1.40
CA SER A 197 6.34 16.74 -1.03
C SER A 197 5.04 17.37 -0.59
N ARG A 198 3.93 17.01 -1.25
CA ARG A 198 2.62 17.58 -0.94
C ARG A 198 2.14 17.27 0.47
N ILE A 199 2.20 16.00 0.91
CA ILE A 199 1.73 15.64 2.25
C ILE A 199 2.60 16.30 3.33
N PHE A 200 3.92 16.39 3.13
CA PHE A 200 4.81 17.05 4.06
C PHE A 200 4.61 18.56 4.11
N ASN A 201 4.42 19.22 2.96
CA ASN A 201 4.25 20.67 2.90
C ASN A 201 2.87 21.12 3.40
N GLN A 202 1.80 20.41 3.07
CA GLN A 202 0.45 20.81 3.42
C GLN A 202 -0.04 20.22 4.74
N LEU A 203 0.38 19.01 5.09
CA LEU A 203 -0.08 18.30 6.29
C LEU A 203 1.06 18.06 7.31
N GLY A 204 2.23 18.68 7.18
CA GLY A 204 3.39 18.45 8.05
C GLY A 204 3.15 18.70 9.53
N ASN A 205 2.16 19.53 9.89
CA ASN A 205 1.75 19.70 11.30
C ASN A 205 0.92 18.53 11.83
N PHE A 206 0.32 17.71 10.95
CA PHE A 206 -0.59 16.62 11.28
C PHE A 206 -0.03 15.24 10.91
N TYR A 207 0.85 15.17 9.91
CA TYR A 207 1.50 13.96 9.42
C TYR A 207 3.00 14.00 9.69
N LYS A 208 3.45 13.19 10.64
CA LYS A 208 4.86 13.06 11.04
C LYS A 208 5.22 11.58 11.08
N PRO A 209 5.57 10.97 9.94
CA PRO A 209 5.91 9.55 9.90
C PRO A 209 7.12 9.27 10.79
N GLN A 210 7.08 8.17 11.53
CA GLN A 210 8.08 7.81 12.53
C GLN A 210 8.79 6.50 12.21
N TRP A 211 8.31 5.75 11.22
CA TRP A 211 8.79 4.42 10.93
C TRP A 211 9.72 4.40 9.73
N ASN A 212 10.88 3.77 9.92
CA ASN A 212 11.79 3.39 8.85
C ASN A 212 11.77 1.87 8.63
N LEU A 213 12.55 1.41 7.67
CA LEU A 213 12.60 -0.01 7.32
C LEU A 213 13.26 -0.87 8.41
N ASP A 214 14.30 -0.37 9.08
CA ASP A 214 14.96 -1.11 10.17
C ASP A 214 14.00 -1.34 11.35
N MET A 215 13.26 -0.31 11.75
CA MET A 215 12.23 -0.42 12.79
C MET A 215 11.11 -1.39 12.39
N GLY A 216 10.66 -1.32 11.14
CA GLY A 216 9.63 -2.22 10.62
C GLY A 216 10.11 -3.67 10.48
N ALA A 217 11.35 -3.89 10.08
CA ALA A 217 11.95 -5.24 10.07
C ALA A 217 12.01 -5.82 11.49
N LYS A 218 12.47 -5.01 12.47
CA LYS A 218 12.48 -5.43 13.87
C LYS A 218 11.08 -5.77 14.38
N GLU A 219 10.08 -4.92 14.11
CA GLU A 219 8.68 -5.19 14.49
C GLU A 219 8.18 -6.52 13.90
N LEU A 220 8.45 -6.78 12.61
CA LEU A 220 8.07 -8.04 11.96
C LEU A 220 8.75 -9.24 12.60
N ILE A 221 10.06 -9.16 12.87
CA ILE A 221 10.84 -10.24 13.50
C ILE A 221 10.31 -10.53 14.91
N ASP A 222 10.06 -9.49 15.71
CA ASP A 222 9.52 -9.64 17.08
C ASP A 222 8.11 -10.27 17.06
N TYR A 223 7.29 -9.87 16.08
CA TYR A 223 5.99 -10.50 15.84
C TYR A 223 6.15 -11.98 15.45
N PHE A 224 7.03 -12.31 14.51
CA PHE A 224 7.27 -13.68 14.06
C PHE A 224 7.73 -14.59 15.21
N LYS A 225 8.65 -14.11 16.05
CA LYS A 225 9.09 -14.82 17.26
C LYS A 225 7.91 -15.09 18.21
N ARG A 226 7.11 -14.07 18.50
CA ARG A 226 5.98 -14.15 19.42
C ARG A 226 4.93 -15.17 18.98
N VAL A 227 4.63 -15.24 17.68
CA VAL A 227 3.62 -16.17 17.15
C VAL A 227 4.19 -17.50 16.68
N LYS A 228 5.49 -17.75 16.90
CA LYS A 228 6.21 -18.96 16.43
C LYS A 228 6.00 -19.17 14.91
N PHE A 229 6.19 -18.09 14.15
CA PHE A 229 5.93 -18.04 12.71
C PHE A 229 6.81 -19.02 11.94
N THR A 230 6.19 -19.81 11.07
CA THR A 230 6.84 -20.86 10.30
C THR A 230 6.82 -20.57 8.80
N GLU A 231 7.59 -21.32 8.02
CA GLU A 231 7.53 -21.27 6.56
C GLU A 231 6.14 -21.64 6.03
N ASN A 232 5.44 -22.58 6.69
CA ASN A 232 4.05 -22.93 6.34
C ASN A 232 3.08 -21.77 6.57
N ASP A 233 3.26 -20.97 7.61
CA ASP A 233 2.47 -19.75 7.81
C ASP A 233 2.77 -18.72 6.72
N PHE A 234 4.07 -18.51 6.43
CA PHE A 234 4.55 -17.56 5.42
C PHE A 234 4.03 -17.91 4.01
N ARG A 235 4.30 -19.14 3.58
CA ARG A 235 3.91 -19.60 2.24
C ARG A 235 2.44 -20.04 2.16
N GLY A 236 1.76 -20.17 3.29
CA GLY A 236 0.39 -20.60 3.39
C GLY A 236 -0.65 -19.50 3.17
N ARG A 237 -1.91 -19.89 3.31
CA ARG A 237 -3.08 -19.02 3.09
C ARG A 237 -3.27 -17.93 4.16
N LYS A 238 -2.67 -18.08 5.35
CA LYS A 238 -2.78 -17.09 6.43
C LYS A 238 -2.22 -15.72 6.01
N CYS A 239 -1.10 -15.72 5.31
CA CYS A 239 -0.37 -14.52 4.92
C CYS A 239 -0.42 -14.20 3.42
N ASN A 240 -1.07 -15.07 2.62
CA ASN A 240 -1.23 -14.88 1.18
C ASN A 240 -2.72 -14.85 0.81
N ARG A 241 -3.17 -13.67 0.35
CA ARG A 241 -4.60 -13.47 0.03
C ARG A 241 -5.08 -14.30 -1.15
N LEU A 242 -4.25 -14.49 -2.17
CA LEU A 242 -4.64 -15.30 -3.33
C LEU A 242 -4.88 -16.75 -2.94
N LYS A 243 -3.98 -17.33 -2.14
CA LYS A 243 -4.14 -18.70 -1.62
C LYS A 243 -5.39 -18.85 -0.75
N GLN A 244 -5.70 -17.85 0.07
CA GLN A 244 -6.93 -17.85 0.87
C GLN A 244 -8.18 -17.81 -0.01
N LEU A 245 -8.20 -16.98 -1.05
CA LEU A 245 -9.33 -16.94 -2.00
C LEU A 245 -9.49 -18.24 -2.76
N GLN A 246 -8.39 -18.81 -3.26
CA GLN A 246 -8.41 -20.11 -3.94
C GLN A 246 -9.01 -21.21 -3.05
N TYR A 247 -8.61 -21.24 -1.78
CA TYR A 247 -9.18 -22.15 -0.78
C TYR A 247 -10.69 -21.93 -0.58
N LEU A 248 -11.14 -20.68 -0.41
CA LEU A 248 -12.55 -20.38 -0.21
C LEU A 248 -13.41 -20.79 -1.42
N PHE A 249 -12.88 -20.68 -2.64
CA PHE A 249 -13.53 -21.18 -3.85
C PHE A 249 -13.56 -22.71 -3.91
N SER A 250 -12.44 -23.40 -3.59
CA SER A 250 -12.38 -24.87 -3.62
C SER A 250 -13.31 -25.53 -2.61
N GLU A 251 -13.54 -24.88 -1.48
CA GLU A 251 -14.45 -25.35 -0.42
C GLU A 251 -15.90 -24.83 -0.59
N ASN A 252 -16.22 -24.17 -1.70
CA ASN A 252 -17.54 -23.59 -1.98
C ASN A 252 -18.06 -22.59 -0.92
N PHE A 253 -17.18 -21.97 -0.13
CA PHE A 253 -17.56 -20.89 0.79
C PHE A 253 -17.92 -19.59 0.06
N ILE A 254 -17.41 -19.41 -1.17
CA ILE A 254 -17.73 -18.30 -2.06
C ILE A 254 -17.89 -18.83 -3.48
N SER A 255 -18.81 -18.25 -4.25
CA SER A 255 -19.04 -18.52 -5.68
C SER A 255 -18.53 -17.38 -6.57
N ASN A 256 -18.37 -17.67 -7.85
CA ASN A 256 -18.02 -16.66 -8.87
C ASN A 256 -19.15 -15.64 -9.10
#